data_6833be970067acfa2d2853b0360d5e6a
#
_entry.id   6833be970067acfa2d2853b0360d5e6a
#
_cell.length_a   1.000
_cell.length_b   1.000
_cell.length_c   1.000
_cell.angle_alpha   90.00
_cell.angle_beta   90.00
_cell.angle_gamma   90.00
#
_symmetry.space_group_name_H-M   'P 1'
#
loop_
_entity.id
_entity.type
_entity.pdbx_description
1 polymer ?
#
loop_
_entity_poly.entity_id
_entity_poly.type
_entity_poly.pdbx_seq_one_letter_code
_entity_poly.pdbx_strand_id
1 'polypeptide(L)'
;MPPTAWPFVGREPVVADVRSRLDGDRHVVITGAAGLGKTRVAQEIIDRYAASGTPVVRVVASPASAPVPLAPLAALVGDAIGIEAMNAARRSVAALARQGSSRPLLSVDDLHLLDEASAIVIHQLLTTGTVRVLATVRSSAACPPAVDRLRQSTGVDHVELGTMADADIADLVERALGGPLSGHARSVIITSAAGNPMYARELVEGSVAAGAMQRHGG
;
A
#
# COMPACT_ATOMS: atom_id res chain seq x y z
N MET A 1 -13.02 -11.99 21.99
CA MET A 1 -12.18 -12.36 20.83
C MET A 1 -11.80 -11.08 20.08
N PRO A 2 -10.55 -10.87 19.67
CA PRO A 2 -10.17 -9.69 18.91
C PRO A 2 -10.92 -9.63 17.57
N PRO A 3 -11.08 -8.43 16.97
CA PRO A 3 -11.73 -8.28 15.67
C PRO A 3 -11.02 -9.10 14.59
N THR A 4 -11.76 -9.89 13.83
CA THR A 4 -11.22 -10.72 12.74
C THR A 4 -10.95 -9.90 11.47
N ALA A 5 -11.64 -8.79 11.29
CA ALA A 5 -11.45 -7.85 10.18
C ALA A 5 -11.57 -6.42 10.69
N TRP A 6 -10.67 -5.57 10.22
CA TRP A 6 -10.69 -4.13 10.49
C TRP A 6 -11.29 -3.41 9.29
N PRO A 7 -12.30 -2.55 9.48
CA PRO A 7 -12.93 -1.83 8.38
C PRO A 7 -11.98 -0.82 7.74
N PHE A 8 -12.33 -0.36 6.55
CA PHE A 8 -11.67 0.77 5.92
C PHE A 8 -12.47 2.04 6.25
N VAL A 9 -11.83 3.03 6.85
CA VAL A 9 -12.50 4.24 7.37
C VAL A 9 -11.60 5.47 7.14
N GLY A 10 -12.21 6.62 6.86
CA GLY A 10 -11.58 7.95 6.91
C GLY A 10 -10.55 8.24 5.83
N ARG A 11 -10.34 7.34 4.86
CA ARG A 11 -9.31 7.48 3.82
C ARG A 11 -9.88 7.58 2.39
N GLU A 12 -11.19 7.66 2.24
CA GLU A 12 -11.87 7.79 0.95
C GLU A 12 -11.38 8.98 0.12
N PRO A 13 -11.11 10.17 0.69
CA PRO A 13 -10.57 11.30 -0.06
C PRO A 13 -9.18 11.01 -0.64
N VAL A 14 -8.31 10.33 0.13
CA VAL A 14 -6.97 9.94 -0.33
C VAL A 14 -7.06 8.91 -1.45
N VAL A 15 -7.94 7.91 -1.32
CA VAL A 15 -8.18 6.92 -2.36
C VAL A 15 -8.67 7.58 -3.64
N ALA A 16 -9.59 8.54 -3.54
CA ALA A 16 -10.11 9.28 -4.68
C ALA A 16 -9.02 10.13 -5.37
N ASP A 17 -8.18 10.85 -4.61
CA ASP A 17 -7.08 11.66 -5.14
C ASP A 17 -6.05 10.77 -5.86
N VAL A 18 -5.60 9.69 -5.22
CA VAL A 18 -4.63 8.76 -5.82
C VAL A 18 -5.19 8.14 -7.12
N ARG A 19 -6.46 7.72 -7.11
CA ARG A 19 -7.09 7.20 -8.32
C ARG A 19 -7.18 8.22 -9.45
N SER A 20 -7.59 9.46 -9.13
CA SER A 20 -7.65 10.55 -10.12
C SER A 20 -6.30 10.79 -10.80
N ARG A 21 -5.20 10.75 -10.04
CA ARG A 21 -3.84 10.86 -10.59
C ARG A 21 -3.48 9.69 -11.47
N LEU A 22 -3.71 8.45 -11.01
CA LEU A 22 -3.44 7.24 -11.79
C LEU A 22 -4.27 7.19 -13.08
N ASP A 23 -5.52 7.63 -13.04
CA ASP A 23 -6.40 7.70 -14.22
C ASP A 23 -5.98 8.83 -15.18
N GLY A 24 -5.34 9.88 -14.67
CA GLY A 24 -4.67 10.94 -15.43
C GLY A 24 -3.26 10.58 -15.91
N ASP A 25 -2.94 9.29 -16.00
CA ASP A 25 -1.65 8.76 -16.49
C ASP A 25 -0.42 9.16 -15.64
N ARG A 26 -0.65 9.53 -14.37
CA ARG A 26 0.42 9.73 -13.39
C ARG A 26 0.75 8.41 -12.69
N HIS A 27 1.95 8.28 -12.20
CA HIS A 27 2.36 7.26 -11.25
C HIS A 27 2.27 7.85 -9.86
N VAL A 28 1.98 7.04 -8.83
CA VAL A 28 1.80 7.58 -7.48
C VAL A 28 2.64 6.82 -6.47
N VAL A 29 3.35 7.55 -5.64
CA VAL A 29 4.04 7.05 -4.45
C VAL A 29 3.35 7.59 -3.20
N ILE A 30 2.74 6.70 -2.42
CA ILE A 30 2.15 7.03 -1.12
C ILE A 30 3.26 6.98 -0.08
N THR A 31 3.55 8.13 0.54
CA THR A 31 4.53 8.27 1.61
C THR A 31 3.82 8.43 2.96
N GLY A 32 4.52 8.17 4.05
CA GLY A 32 3.98 8.37 5.40
C GLY A 32 4.69 7.52 6.44
N ALA A 33 4.53 7.85 7.72
CA ALA A 33 5.12 7.10 8.83
C ALA A 33 4.64 5.64 8.90
N ALA A 34 5.31 4.81 9.69
CA ALA A 34 4.90 3.44 9.93
C ALA A 34 3.50 3.41 10.60
N GLY A 35 2.69 2.42 10.23
CA GLY A 35 1.38 2.20 10.86
C GLY A 35 0.23 3.10 10.36
N LEU A 36 0.47 4.12 9.53
CA LEU A 36 -0.57 5.04 9.04
C LEU A 36 -1.55 4.44 8.03
N GLY A 37 -1.32 3.18 7.60
CA GLY A 37 -2.25 2.47 6.72
C GLY A 37 -1.95 2.61 5.22
N LYS A 38 -0.72 2.97 4.80
CA LYS A 38 -0.32 3.07 3.38
C LYS A 38 -0.67 1.83 2.57
N THR A 39 -0.25 0.66 3.04
CA THR A 39 -0.57 -0.64 2.43
C THR A 39 -2.08 -0.87 2.33
N ARG A 40 -2.85 -0.45 3.35
CA ARG A 40 -4.31 -0.58 3.35
C ARG A 40 -4.98 0.32 2.33
N VAL A 41 -4.51 1.58 2.19
CA VAL A 41 -4.96 2.50 1.13
C VAL A 41 -4.60 1.96 -0.25
N ALA A 42 -3.36 1.48 -0.44
CA ALA A 42 -2.95 0.85 -1.69
C ALA A 42 -3.81 -0.37 -2.03
N GLN A 43 -4.12 -1.23 -1.04
CA GLN A 43 -4.98 -2.40 -1.22
C GLN A 43 -6.39 -2.01 -1.67
N GLU A 44 -7.00 -0.99 -1.05
CA GLU A 44 -8.32 -0.49 -1.44
C GLU A 44 -8.34 0.01 -2.90
N ILE A 45 -7.29 0.71 -3.32
CA ILE A 45 -7.14 1.16 -4.71
C ILE A 45 -7.00 -0.03 -5.66
N ILE A 46 -6.15 -1.00 -5.31
CA ILE A 46 -5.95 -2.23 -6.08
C ILE A 46 -7.27 -2.98 -6.29
N ASP A 47 -8.05 -3.13 -5.23
CA ASP A 47 -9.32 -3.88 -5.28
C ASP A 47 -10.34 -3.16 -6.18
N ARG A 48 -10.38 -1.83 -6.17
CA ARG A 48 -11.22 -1.04 -7.07
C ARG A 48 -10.77 -1.15 -8.54
N TYR A 49 -9.47 -1.18 -8.83
CA TYR A 49 -8.96 -1.40 -10.19
C TYR A 49 -9.25 -2.83 -10.67
N ALA A 50 -9.04 -3.83 -9.82
CA ALA A 50 -9.34 -5.21 -10.14
C ALA A 50 -10.85 -5.41 -10.41
N ALA A 51 -11.72 -4.80 -9.62
CA ALA A 51 -13.17 -4.83 -9.82
C ALA A 51 -13.61 -4.18 -11.14
N SER A 52 -12.85 -3.21 -11.65
CA SER A 52 -13.09 -2.60 -12.98
C SER A 52 -12.49 -3.39 -14.16
N GLY A 53 -11.91 -4.58 -13.90
CA GLY A 53 -11.30 -5.42 -14.94
C GLY A 53 -9.89 -4.98 -15.37
N THR A 54 -9.26 -4.06 -14.61
CA THR A 54 -7.88 -3.67 -14.85
C THR A 54 -6.94 -4.77 -14.34
N PRO A 55 -6.00 -5.28 -15.16
CA PRO A 55 -5.00 -6.22 -14.68
C PRO A 55 -4.11 -5.58 -13.61
N VAL A 56 -3.91 -6.30 -12.51
CA VAL A 56 -3.08 -5.84 -11.39
C VAL A 56 -1.90 -6.79 -11.18
N VAL A 57 -0.72 -6.23 -11.12
CA VAL A 57 0.51 -6.93 -10.72
C VAL A 57 0.90 -6.43 -9.33
N ARG A 58 1.07 -7.35 -8.38
CA ARG A 58 1.49 -7.02 -7.02
C ARG A 58 2.92 -7.43 -6.80
N VAL A 59 3.72 -6.48 -6.35
CA VAL A 59 5.12 -6.66 -5.94
C VAL A 59 5.22 -6.27 -4.47
N VAL A 60 5.71 -7.20 -3.67
CA VAL A 60 5.95 -6.95 -2.24
C VAL A 60 7.44 -7.04 -2.00
N ALA A 61 8.05 -5.92 -1.66
CA ALA A 61 9.44 -5.92 -1.23
C ALA A 61 9.53 -6.21 0.28
N SER A 62 10.55 -6.95 0.67
CA SER A 62 10.76 -7.33 2.07
C SER A 62 12.24 -7.36 2.41
N PRO A 63 12.62 -7.25 3.69
CA PRO A 63 14.02 -7.42 4.08
C PRO A 63 14.60 -8.79 3.67
N ALA A 64 13.79 -9.82 3.59
CA ALA A 64 14.21 -11.15 3.18
C ALA A 64 14.49 -11.25 1.67
N SER A 65 13.75 -10.49 0.85
CA SER A 65 13.95 -10.46 -0.61
C SER A 65 15.04 -9.49 -1.05
N ALA A 66 15.35 -8.46 -0.25
CA ALA A 66 16.30 -7.41 -0.60
C ALA A 66 17.71 -7.90 -1.00
N PRO A 67 18.30 -8.96 -0.38
CA PRO A 67 19.60 -9.48 -0.80
C PRO A 67 19.59 -10.26 -2.12
N VAL A 68 18.43 -10.67 -2.62
CA VAL A 68 18.31 -11.52 -3.81
C VAL A 68 17.84 -10.68 -4.99
N PRO A 69 18.71 -10.43 -6.00
CA PRO A 69 18.33 -9.62 -7.16
C PRO A 69 17.09 -10.16 -7.86
N LEU A 70 16.15 -9.26 -8.17
CA LEU A 70 14.89 -9.55 -8.86
C LEU A 70 13.90 -10.45 -8.11
N ALA A 71 14.18 -10.86 -6.87
CA ALA A 71 13.26 -11.72 -6.11
C ALA A 71 11.85 -11.14 -5.98
N PRO A 72 11.65 -9.82 -5.72
CA PRO A 72 10.30 -9.23 -5.69
C PRO A 72 9.56 -9.31 -7.04
N LEU A 73 10.29 -9.44 -8.15
CA LEU A 73 9.76 -9.47 -9.51
C LEU A 73 9.70 -10.89 -10.12
N ALA A 74 10.01 -11.94 -9.36
CA ALA A 74 10.09 -13.31 -9.88
C ALA A 74 8.87 -13.73 -10.71
N ALA A 75 7.67 -13.32 -10.30
CA ALA A 75 6.43 -13.59 -11.05
C ALA A 75 6.39 -12.93 -12.44
N LEU A 76 7.15 -11.84 -12.65
CA LEU A 76 7.21 -11.12 -13.93
C LEU A 76 8.38 -11.56 -14.80
N VAL A 77 9.50 -11.91 -14.19
CA VAL A 77 10.77 -12.15 -14.90
C VAL A 77 11.15 -13.63 -15.00
N GLY A 78 10.57 -14.51 -14.15
CA GLY A 78 10.98 -15.90 -14.02
C GLY A 78 12.46 -15.98 -13.62
N ASP A 79 13.21 -16.84 -14.30
CA ASP A 79 14.66 -17.04 -14.06
C ASP A 79 15.56 -16.10 -14.87
N ALA A 80 14.97 -15.13 -15.58
CA ALA A 80 15.72 -14.19 -16.43
C ALA A 80 16.51 -13.18 -15.58
N ILE A 81 17.71 -12.81 -16.02
CA ILE A 81 18.59 -11.84 -15.38
C ILE A 81 19.03 -10.73 -16.37
N GLY A 82 19.49 -9.62 -15.86
CA GLY A 82 20.00 -8.50 -16.67
C GLY A 82 19.00 -8.00 -17.70
N ILE A 83 19.42 -7.82 -18.95
CA ILE A 83 18.58 -7.35 -20.06
C ILE A 83 17.42 -8.30 -20.35
N GLU A 84 17.62 -9.59 -20.17
CA GLU A 84 16.56 -10.59 -20.39
C GLU A 84 15.44 -10.46 -19.34
N ALA A 85 15.75 -10.14 -18.08
CA ALA A 85 14.74 -9.88 -17.06
C ALA A 85 13.86 -8.68 -17.43
N MET A 86 14.46 -7.62 -17.97
CA MET A 86 13.73 -6.46 -18.44
C MET A 86 12.79 -6.81 -19.61
N ASN A 87 13.29 -7.57 -20.57
CA ASN A 87 12.50 -8.04 -21.71
C ASN A 87 11.37 -8.99 -21.26
N ALA A 88 11.64 -9.86 -20.28
CA ALA A 88 10.66 -10.77 -19.72
C ALA A 88 9.54 -9.98 -18.99
N ALA A 89 9.89 -9.01 -18.14
CA ALA A 89 8.93 -8.15 -17.49
C ALA A 89 8.04 -7.40 -18.49
N ARG A 90 8.62 -6.83 -19.53
CA ARG A 90 7.88 -6.14 -20.60
C ARG A 90 6.91 -7.07 -21.33
N ARG A 91 7.34 -8.30 -21.67
CA ARG A 91 6.46 -9.31 -22.30
C ARG A 91 5.32 -9.72 -21.39
N SER A 92 5.59 -9.95 -20.09
CA SER A 92 4.60 -10.32 -19.11
C SER A 92 3.54 -9.24 -18.93
N VAL A 93 3.97 -7.99 -18.79
CA VAL A 93 3.07 -6.82 -18.69
C VAL A 93 2.27 -6.64 -19.97
N ALA A 94 2.89 -6.76 -21.14
CA ALA A 94 2.19 -6.66 -22.43
C ALA A 94 1.16 -7.79 -22.62
N ALA A 95 1.43 -8.99 -22.11
CA ALA A 95 0.47 -10.09 -22.12
C ALA A 95 -0.74 -9.79 -21.23
N LEU A 96 -0.52 -9.23 -20.03
CA LEU A 96 -1.58 -8.80 -19.12
C LEU A 96 -2.41 -7.65 -19.72
N ALA A 97 -1.77 -6.68 -20.37
CA ALA A 97 -2.47 -5.58 -21.03
C ALA A 97 -3.42 -6.06 -22.15
N ARG A 98 -3.09 -7.15 -22.82
CA ARG A 98 -3.97 -7.76 -23.83
C ARG A 98 -5.19 -8.49 -23.24
N GLN A 99 -5.12 -8.88 -21.97
CA GLN A 99 -6.22 -9.57 -21.29
C GLN A 99 -7.24 -8.60 -20.68
N GLY A 100 -6.84 -7.34 -20.45
CA GLY A 100 -7.70 -6.30 -19.91
C GLY A 100 -8.02 -5.20 -20.90
N SER A 101 -8.94 -4.33 -20.54
CA SER A 101 -9.36 -3.18 -21.34
C SER A 101 -8.51 -1.94 -21.10
N SER A 102 -7.56 -1.99 -20.19
CA SER A 102 -6.78 -0.82 -19.74
C SER A 102 -5.34 -1.20 -19.42
N ARG A 103 -4.49 -0.16 -19.32
CA ARG A 103 -3.09 -0.30 -18.89
C ARG A 103 -3.01 -0.96 -17.50
N PRO A 104 -2.19 -2.02 -17.33
CA PRO A 104 -2.04 -2.71 -16.05
C PRO A 104 -1.58 -1.78 -14.92
N LEU A 105 -2.07 -2.05 -13.72
CA LEU A 105 -1.58 -1.43 -12.49
C LEU A 105 -0.49 -2.30 -11.88
N LEU A 106 0.73 -1.75 -11.76
CA LEU A 106 1.82 -2.34 -11.00
C LEU A 106 1.84 -1.72 -9.61
N SER A 107 1.50 -2.51 -8.61
CA SER A 107 1.55 -2.08 -7.20
C SER A 107 2.82 -2.59 -6.55
N VAL A 108 3.57 -1.69 -5.90
CA VAL A 108 4.82 -2.01 -5.19
C VAL A 108 4.69 -1.60 -3.73
N ASP A 109 4.58 -2.58 -2.84
CA ASP A 109 4.54 -2.31 -1.40
C ASP A 109 5.95 -2.26 -0.82
N ASP A 110 6.18 -1.31 0.08
CA ASP A 110 7.47 -1.04 0.74
C ASP A 110 8.63 -0.84 -0.27
N LEU A 111 8.44 0.03 -1.26
CA LEU A 111 9.38 0.34 -2.35
C LEU A 111 10.84 0.56 -1.87
N HIS A 112 11.04 1.07 -0.64
CA HIS A 112 12.35 1.30 -0.03
C HIS A 112 13.13 0.00 0.26
N LEU A 113 12.49 -1.15 0.21
CA LEU A 113 13.09 -2.47 0.41
C LEU A 113 13.40 -3.19 -0.91
N LEU A 114 13.16 -2.56 -2.06
CA LEU A 114 13.53 -3.15 -3.35
C LEU A 114 15.05 -3.24 -3.51
N ASP A 115 15.48 -4.32 -4.10
CA ASP A 115 16.84 -4.44 -4.64
C ASP A 115 17.04 -3.52 -5.87
N GLU A 116 18.28 -3.21 -6.18
CA GLU A 116 18.62 -2.28 -7.26
C GLU A 116 18.17 -2.77 -8.64
N ALA A 117 18.28 -4.07 -8.91
CA ALA A 117 17.87 -4.65 -10.20
C ALA A 117 16.36 -4.57 -10.40
N SER A 118 15.57 -4.89 -9.37
CA SER A 118 14.12 -4.71 -9.37
C SER A 118 13.72 -3.26 -9.59
N ALA A 119 14.37 -2.31 -8.92
CA ALA A 119 14.10 -0.88 -9.08
C ALA A 119 14.37 -0.40 -10.52
N ILE A 120 15.44 -0.88 -11.17
CA ILE A 120 15.77 -0.57 -12.56
C ILE A 120 14.69 -1.11 -13.50
N VAL A 121 14.24 -2.36 -13.32
CA VAL A 121 13.17 -2.94 -14.15
C VAL A 121 11.87 -2.16 -14.02
N ILE A 122 11.45 -1.82 -12.79
CA ILE A 122 10.24 -1.03 -12.54
C ILE A 122 10.36 0.36 -13.15
N HIS A 123 11.52 1.02 -13.02
CA HIS A 123 11.78 2.32 -13.63
C HIS A 123 11.62 2.27 -15.16
N GLN A 124 12.11 1.22 -15.80
CA GLN A 124 11.93 1.03 -17.25
C GLN A 124 10.46 0.82 -17.63
N LEU A 125 9.70 0.03 -16.87
CA LEU A 125 8.27 -0.16 -17.13
C LEU A 125 7.49 1.15 -16.97
N LEU A 126 7.87 1.96 -15.99
CA LEU A 126 7.31 3.28 -15.75
C LEU A 126 7.60 4.23 -16.93
N THR A 127 8.87 4.37 -17.31
CA THR A 127 9.30 5.33 -18.36
C THR A 127 8.79 4.97 -19.75
N THR A 128 8.55 3.69 -20.01
CA THR A 128 7.93 3.24 -21.29
C THR A 128 6.41 3.38 -21.32
N GLY A 129 5.79 3.81 -20.22
CA GLY A 129 4.34 4.00 -20.13
C GLY A 129 3.53 2.71 -20.27
N THR A 130 4.14 1.55 -20.07
CA THR A 130 3.48 0.25 -20.21
C THR A 130 2.61 -0.14 -19.02
N VAL A 131 2.83 0.47 -17.87
CA VAL A 131 2.08 0.27 -16.62
C VAL A 131 1.72 1.61 -15.97
N ARG A 132 0.71 1.61 -15.11
CA ARG A 132 0.56 2.59 -14.03
C ARG A 132 1.27 2.06 -12.82
N VAL A 133 2.01 2.89 -12.09
CA VAL A 133 2.71 2.47 -10.86
C VAL A 133 2.05 3.10 -9.65
N LEU A 134 1.68 2.26 -8.69
CA LEU A 134 1.27 2.66 -7.34
C LEU A 134 2.27 2.06 -6.36
N ALA A 135 2.96 2.89 -5.61
CA ALA A 135 3.94 2.40 -4.65
C ALA A 135 3.72 2.97 -3.25
N THR A 136 4.19 2.26 -2.22
CA THR A 136 4.22 2.75 -0.85
C THR A 136 5.65 2.87 -0.35
N VAL A 137 5.92 3.89 0.46
CA VAL A 137 7.24 4.14 1.06
C VAL A 137 7.08 4.68 2.47
N ARG A 138 7.97 4.31 3.39
CA ARG A 138 8.05 4.94 4.71
C ARG A 138 8.81 6.27 4.61
N SER A 139 8.24 7.34 5.16
CA SER A 139 8.85 8.69 5.08
C SER A 139 10.26 8.77 5.66
N SER A 140 10.56 7.97 6.69
CA SER A 140 11.87 7.94 7.37
C SER A 140 12.84 6.90 6.80
N ALA A 141 12.45 6.12 5.78
CA ALA A 141 13.31 5.07 5.25
C ALA A 141 14.37 5.64 4.32
N ALA A 142 15.61 5.21 4.53
CA ALA A 142 16.66 5.37 3.53
C ALA A 142 16.32 4.48 2.32
N CYS A 143 16.44 5.03 1.11
CA CYS A 143 16.19 4.30 -0.12
C CYS A 143 17.50 4.04 -0.86
N PRO A 144 17.63 2.88 -1.54
CA PRO A 144 18.70 2.68 -2.50
C PRO A 144 18.67 3.74 -3.60
N PRO A 145 19.84 4.13 -4.19
CA PRO A 145 19.90 5.18 -5.22
C PRO A 145 19.00 4.92 -6.43
N ALA A 146 18.81 3.66 -6.83
CA ALA A 146 17.90 3.30 -7.93
C ALA A 146 16.43 3.55 -7.57
N VAL A 147 16.04 3.32 -6.32
CA VAL A 147 14.69 3.61 -5.81
C VAL A 147 14.46 5.12 -5.75
N ASP A 148 15.45 5.90 -5.32
CA ASP A 148 15.34 7.36 -5.29
C ASP A 148 15.19 7.94 -6.71
N ARG A 149 15.96 7.45 -7.69
CA ARG A 149 15.78 7.82 -9.11
C ARG A 149 14.37 7.51 -9.61
N LEU A 150 13.83 6.32 -9.27
CA LEU A 150 12.47 5.93 -9.64
C LEU A 150 11.43 6.90 -9.04
N ARG A 151 11.55 7.23 -7.77
CA ARG A 151 10.63 8.14 -7.08
C ARG A 151 10.68 9.56 -7.64
N GLN A 152 11.85 10.02 -8.12
CA GLN A 152 12.06 11.36 -8.68
C GLN A 152 11.81 11.42 -10.19
N SER A 153 11.38 10.32 -10.82
CA SER A 153 11.11 10.27 -12.25
C SER A 153 9.97 11.20 -12.64
N THR A 154 10.07 11.75 -13.85
CA THR A 154 8.98 12.54 -14.43
C THR A 154 7.70 11.71 -14.50
N GLY A 155 6.59 12.30 -14.10
CA GLY A 155 5.30 11.61 -14.09
C GLY A 155 4.97 10.90 -12.79
N VAL A 156 5.84 10.94 -11.77
CA VAL A 156 5.59 10.39 -10.44
C VAL A 156 5.12 11.51 -9.50
N ASP A 157 3.93 11.31 -8.94
CA ASP A 157 3.36 12.18 -7.90
C ASP A 157 3.57 11.56 -6.53
N HIS A 158 3.77 12.40 -5.54
CA HIS A 158 3.86 11.99 -4.14
C HIS A 158 2.59 12.40 -3.39
N VAL A 159 2.00 11.42 -2.70
CA VAL A 159 0.85 11.65 -1.80
C VAL A 159 1.28 11.30 -0.39
N GLU A 160 1.32 12.28 0.49
CA GLU A 160 1.67 12.06 1.89
C GLU A 160 0.43 11.63 2.68
N LEU A 161 0.52 10.47 3.31
CA LEU A 161 -0.50 9.95 4.20
C LEU A 161 -0.20 10.39 5.64
N GLY A 162 -0.94 11.39 6.11
CA GLY A 162 -0.88 11.87 7.48
C GLY A 162 -1.62 10.98 8.49
N THR A 163 -1.64 11.40 9.74
CA THR A 163 -2.42 10.78 10.81
C THR A 163 -3.92 10.80 10.50
N MET A 164 -4.69 9.90 11.08
CA MET A 164 -6.15 9.92 11.02
C MET A 164 -6.72 10.95 12.01
N ALA A 165 -7.85 11.53 11.68
CA ALA A 165 -8.59 12.35 12.62
C ALA A 165 -9.12 11.51 13.79
N ASP A 166 -9.28 12.13 14.95
CA ASP A 166 -9.78 11.48 16.17
C ASP A 166 -11.14 10.81 15.95
N ALA A 167 -12.02 11.46 15.18
CA ALA A 167 -13.30 10.90 14.81
C ALA A 167 -13.20 9.63 13.98
N ASP A 168 -12.24 9.58 13.04
CA ASP A 168 -12.00 8.41 12.18
C ASP A 168 -11.39 7.26 12.98
N ILE A 169 -10.49 7.54 13.94
CA ILE A 169 -9.94 6.52 14.86
C ILE A 169 -11.08 5.92 15.71
N ALA A 170 -11.97 6.75 16.22
CA ALA A 170 -13.12 6.27 16.99
C ALA A 170 -14.06 5.41 16.15
N ASP A 171 -14.45 5.87 14.96
CA ASP A 171 -15.32 5.12 14.02
C ASP A 171 -14.68 3.79 13.60
N LEU A 172 -13.38 3.79 13.32
CA LEU A 172 -12.60 2.58 13.02
C LEU A 172 -12.75 1.52 14.12
N VAL A 173 -12.56 1.93 15.37
CA VAL A 173 -12.61 1.02 16.54
C VAL A 173 -14.04 0.60 16.83
N GLU A 174 -15.00 1.52 16.83
CA GLU A 174 -16.41 1.22 17.09
C GLU A 174 -16.98 0.21 16.07
N ARG A 175 -16.67 0.38 14.80
CA ARG A 175 -17.05 -0.60 13.76
C ARG A 175 -16.34 -1.94 13.93
N ALA A 176 -15.06 -1.93 14.31
CA ALA A 176 -14.32 -3.18 14.54
C ALA A 176 -14.85 -3.97 15.74
N LEU A 177 -15.33 -3.27 16.78
CA LEU A 177 -15.93 -3.87 17.98
C LEU A 177 -17.41 -4.20 17.84
N GLY A 178 -18.10 -3.65 16.82
CA GLY A 178 -19.51 -3.83 16.60
C GLY A 178 -20.42 -3.00 17.51
N GLY A 179 -19.89 -1.93 18.11
CA GLY A 179 -20.68 -1.06 19.00
C GLY A 179 -19.91 0.15 19.51
N PRO A 180 -20.61 1.10 20.14
CA PRO A 180 -20.01 2.35 20.61
C PRO A 180 -19.02 2.15 21.74
N LEU A 181 -17.99 2.99 21.78
CA LEU A 181 -17.05 3.07 22.89
C LEU A 181 -17.64 3.85 24.07
N SER A 182 -17.31 3.46 25.30
CA SER A 182 -17.53 4.33 26.47
C SER A 182 -16.68 5.60 26.32
N GLY A 183 -17.11 6.71 26.92
CA GLY A 183 -16.39 7.99 26.86
C GLY A 183 -14.94 7.87 27.34
N HIS A 184 -14.70 7.07 28.39
CA HIS A 184 -13.36 6.81 28.92
C HIS A 184 -12.51 6.01 27.91
N ALA A 185 -13.02 4.88 27.40
CA ALA A 185 -12.31 4.06 26.42
C ALA A 185 -11.97 4.84 25.16
N ARG A 186 -12.93 5.64 24.65
CA ARG A 186 -12.73 6.52 23.51
C ARG A 186 -11.58 7.51 23.74
N SER A 187 -11.56 8.20 24.88
CA SER A 187 -10.50 9.15 25.22
C SER A 187 -9.13 8.47 25.31
N VAL A 188 -9.03 7.32 25.96
CA VAL A 188 -7.78 6.58 26.09
C VAL A 188 -7.26 6.14 24.71
N ILE A 189 -8.12 5.56 23.87
CA ILE A 189 -7.74 5.08 22.54
C ILE A 189 -7.25 6.23 21.66
N ILE A 190 -8.00 7.34 21.58
CA ILE A 190 -7.65 8.50 20.76
C ILE A 190 -6.31 9.07 21.19
N THR A 191 -6.13 9.31 22.49
CA THR A 191 -4.89 9.89 23.02
C THR A 191 -3.69 8.98 22.78
N SER A 192 -3.85 7.67 23.03
CA SER A 192 -2.75 6.71 22.88
C SER A 192 -2.41 6.41 21.43
N ALA A 193 -3.41 6.36 20.56
CA ALA A 193 -3.18 6.13 19.13
C ALA A 193 -2.56 7.34 18.43
N ALA A 194 -2.82 8.56 18.90
CA ALA A 194 -2.33 9.82 18.31
C ALA A 194 -2.53 9.86 16.79
N GLY A 195 -3.70 9.41 16.32
CA GLY A 195 -4.06 9.34 14.91
C GLY A 195 -3.38 8.20 14.12
N ASN A 196 -2.67 7.27 14.78
CA ASN A 196 -2.08 6.10 14.13
C ASN A 196 -3.01 4.88 14.25
N PRO A 197 -3.62 4.40 13.14
CA PRO A 197 -4.57 3.29 13.18
C PRO A 197 -3.94 1.95 13.61
N MET A 198 -2.65 1.74 13.40
CA MET A 198 -1.96 0.54 13.86
C MET A 198 -1.91 0.52 15.41
N TYR A 199 -1.57 1.64 16.04
CA TYR A 199 -1.56 1.72 17.51
C TYR A 199 -2.96 1.58 18.09
N ALA A 200 -3.98 2.19 17.47
CA ALA A 200 -5.37 1.99 17.87
C ALA A 200 -5.76 0.50 17.84
N ARG A 201 -5.38 -0.19 16.77
CA ARG A 201 -5.61 -1.61 16.61
C ARG A 201 -4.91 -2.45 17.69
N GLU A 202 -3.61 -2.27 17.86
CA GLU A 202 -2.82 -3.01 18.87
C GLU A 202 -3.36 -2.81 20.29
N LEU A 203 -3.72 -1.56 20.63
CA LEU A 203 -4.30 -1.23 21.92
C LEU A 203 -5.64 -1.94 22.15
N VAL A 204 -6.51 -1.95 21.16
CA VAL A 204 -7.82 -2.61 21.24
C VAL A 204 -7.66 -4.13 21.30
N GLU A 205 -6.85 -4.73 20.43
CA GLU A 205 -6.60 -6.17 20.42
C GLU A 205 -5.99 -6.64 21.76
N GLY A 206 -5.03 -5.88 22.30
CA GLY A 206 -4.44 -6.15 23.60
C GLY A 206 -5.45 -6.01 24.76
N SER A 207 -6.29 -4.98 24.74
CA SER A 207 -7.33 -4.76 25.76
C SER A 207 -8.41 -5.84 25.76
N VAL A 208 -8.81 -6.28 24.56
CA VAL A 208 -9.77 -7.41 24.40
C VAL A 208 -9.14 -8.72 24.88
N ALA A 209 -7.88 -8.98 24.53
CA ALA A 209 -7.18 -10.19 24.97
C ALA A 209 -6.99 -10.23 26.50
N ALA A 210 -6.77 -9.08 27.13
CA ALA A 210 -6.67 -8.94 28.58
C ALA A 210 -8.04 -8.95 29.32
N GLY A 211 -9.17 -9.01 28.59
CA GLY A 211 -10.51 -8.95 29.16
C GLY A 211 -10.93 -7.57 29.68
N ALA A 212 -10.12 -6.54 29.44
CA ALA A 212 -10.41 -5.17 29.85
C ALA A 212 -11.44 -4.47 28.92
N MET A 213 -11.66 -5.02 27.73
CA MET A 213 -12.63 -4.53 26.75
C MET A 213 -13.42 -5.70 26.15
N GLN A 214 -14.74 -5.51 25.98
CA GLN A 214 -15.61 -6.53 25.38
C GLN A 214 -16.22 -6.01 24.07
N ARG A 215 -16.43 -6.91 23.12
CA ARG A 215 -17.21 -6.62 21.90
C ARG A 215 -18.69 -6.58 22.24
N HIS A 216 -19.44 -5.64 21.64
CA HIS A 216 -20.90 -5.65 21.67
C HIS A 216 -21.41 -6.65 20.62
N GLY A 217 -22.27 -7.57 21.05
CA GLY A 217 -22.92 -8.54 20.16
C GLY A 217 -22.07 -9.77 19.86
N GLY A 218 -21.98 -10.67 20.78
CA GLY A 218 -21.73 -12.10 20.60
C GLY A 218 -23.01 -12.84 20.85
#